data_37022b6ca2969e55b4f1bb1f8d4b6b1b
#
_entry.id   37022b6ca2969e55b4f1bb1f8d4b6b1b
#
_cell.length_a   1.000
_cell.length_b   1.000
_cell.length_c   1.000
_cell.angle_alpha   90.00
_cell.angle_beta   90.00
_cell.angle_gamma   90.00
#
_symmetry.space_group_name_H-M   'P 1'
#
loop_
_entity.id
_entity.type
_entity.pdbx_description
1 polymer ?
#
loop_
_entity_poly.entity_id
_entity_poly.type
_entity_poly.pdbx_seq_one_letter_code
_entity_poly.pdbx_strand_id
1 'polypeptide(L)'
;KSEWPTKVDRSVLDGVDSQLEELWKTTQSDRLISLARRLAPLKSRCEKSRRKLVELDQWLTIGRWARDVNAVMPEITDHGISIKSGRHLLIDGTQDPVDYGLGNCADKGDRQSIALLTGANSGGKTTMLELLAHCTILAHMGLPVPAKAAKIGRVESLHVLAKAGGTQSAGALEQTLLQLAEV
;
A
#
# COMPACT_ATOMS: atom_id res chain seq x y z
N LYS A 1 0.64 65.60 57.21
CA LYS A 1 1.03 64.51 56.24
C LYS A 1 -0.19 64.21 55.40
N SER A 2 -0.24 64.76 54.18
CA SER A 2 -1.30 64.42 53.21
C SER A 2 -0.96 63.11 52.58
N GLU A 3 -1.67 62.05 52.91
CA GLU A 3 -1.67 60.81 52.16
C GLU A 3 -2.39 61.07 50.86
N TRP A 4 -1.66 60.89 49.79
CA TRP A 4 -2.21 60.80 48.43
C TRP A 4 -2.61 59.38 48.18
N PRO A 5 -3.87 58.97 48.14
CA PRO A 5 -4.31 57.91 47.37
C PRO A 5 -5.17 58.47 46.21
N THR A 6 -4.58 58.77 45.11
CA THR A 6 -5.37 58.85 43.90
C THR A 6 -5.79 57.42 43.55
N LYS A 7 -6.88 56.98 44.12
CA LYS A 7 -7.63 55.86 43.55
C LYS A 7 -8.21 56.38 42.24
N VAL A 8 -7.56 56.03 41.15
CA VAL A 8 -8.15 56.23 39.82
C VAL A 8 -9.43 55.42 39.81
N ASP A 9 -10.57 56.09 39.63
CA ASP A 9 -11.83 55.39 39.40
C ASP A 9 -11.75 54.69 38.05
N ARG A 10 -11.55 53.37 38.11
CA ARG A 10 -11.42 52.51 36.90
C ARG A 10 -12.77 52.21 36.25
N SER A 11 -13.89 52.54 36.87
CA SER A 11 -15.23 52.22 36.33
C SER A 11 -15.48 52.84 34.95
N VAL A 12 -14.94 54.03 34.71
CA VAL A 12 -15.03 54.70 33.41
C VAL A 12 -14.09 54.04 32.41
N LEU A 13 -12.90 53.61 32.85
CA LEU A 13 -11.92 52.91 32.00
C LEU A 13 -12.42 51.50 31.62
N ASP A 14 -13.02 50.78 32.54
CA ASP A 14 -13.60 49.44 32.31
C ASP A 14 -14.70 49.50 31.23
N GLY A 15 -15.49 50.59 31.21
CA GLY A 15 -16.48 50.82 30.15
C GLY A 15 -15.87 51.07 28.78
N VAL A 16 -14.78 51.82 28.70
CA VAL A 16 -14.04 52.09 27.46
C VAL A 16 -13.31 50.82 26.97
N ASP A 17 -12.70 50.11 27.91
CA ASP A 17 -12.01 48.86 27.57
C ASP A 17 -12.99 47.79 27.01
N SER A 18 -14.18 47.69 27.61
CA SER A 18 -15.24 46.79 27.10
C SER A 18 -15.69 47.17 25.68
N GLN A 19 -15.87 48.44 25.40
CA GLN A 19 -16.24 48.94 24.07
C GLN A 19 -15.10 48.73 23.05
N LEU A 20 -13.85 48.91 23.45
CA LEU A 20 -12.69 48.65 22.62
C LEU A 20 -12.53 47.13 22.29
N GLU A 21 -12.75 46.29 23.28
CA GLU A 21 -12.74 44.84 23.06
C GLU A 21 -13.85 44.40 22.10
N GLU A 22 -15.04 44.95 22.21
CA GLU A 22 -16.17 44.62 21.32
C GLU A 22 -15.89 45.10 19.89
N LEU A 23 -15.40 46.32 19.73
CA LEU A 23 -14.96 46.85 18.42
C LEU A 23 -13.82 46.01 17.81
N TRP A 24 -12.87 45.61 18.61
CA TRP A 24 -11.75 44.76 18.20
C TRP A 24 -12.25 43.40 17.73
N LYS A 25 -13.11 42.74 18.52
CA LYS A 25 -13.71 41.43 18.17
C LYS A 25 -14.53 41.53 16.88
N THR A 26 -15.35 42.57 16.74
CA THR A 26 -16.13 42.79 15.52
C THR A 26 -15.27 43.02 14.30
N THR A 27 -14.26 43.88 14.40
CA THR A 27 -13.35 44.21 13.32
C THR A 27 -12.52 42.97 12.90
N GLN A 28 -12.05 42.17 13.85
CA GLN A 28 -11.35 40.92 13.56
C GLN A 28 -12.28 39.92 12.90
N SER A 29 -13.51 39.75 13.38
CA SER A 29 -14.50 38.88 12.79
C SER A 29 -14.77 39.21 11.32
N ASP A 30 -15.01 40.50 11.03
CA ASP A 30 -15.27 40.98 9.66
C ASP A 30 -14.09 40.74 8.74
N ARG A 31 -12.86 40.96 9.23
CA ARG A 31 -11.62 40.63 8.46
C ARG A 31 -11.50 39.16 8.17
N LEU A 32 -11.76 38.30 9.18
CA LEU A 32 -11.71 36.83 9.01
C LEU A 32 -12.78 36.34 8.04
N ILE A 33 -14.01 36.85 8.13
CA ILE A 33 -15.11 36.54 7.22
C ILE A 33 -14.75 36.95 5.78
N SER A 34 -14.22 38.16 5.61
CA SER A 34 -13.78 38.66 4.31
C SER A 34 -12.68 37.78 3.71
N LEU A 35 -11.68 37.42 4.53
CA LEU A 35 -10.59 36.54 4.12
C LEU A 35 -11.11 35.14 3.77
N ALA A 36 -11.99 34.56 4.60
CA ALA A 36 -12.60 33.27 4.36
C ALA A 36 -13.37 33.24 3.03
N ARG A 37 -14.15 34.28 2.73
CA ARG A 37 -14.86 34.42 1.44
C ARG A 37 -13.92 34.46 0.25
N ARG A 38 -12.78 35.14 0.37
CA ARG A 38 -11.74 35.20 -0.68
C ARG A 38 -11.01 33.88 -0.86
N LEU A 39 -10.81 33.10 0.22
CA LEU A 39 -10.11 31.81 0.20
C LEU A 39 -11.02 30.65 -0.18
N ALA A 40 -12.33 30.73 0.10
CA ALA A 40 -13.29 29.65 -0.16
C ALA A 40 -13.20 29.07 -1.59
N PRO A 41 -13.11 29.90 -2.68
CA PRO A 41 -12.98 29.38 -4.04
C PRO A 41 -11.68 28.60 -4.28
N LEU A 42 -10.62 28.88 -3.51
CA LEU A 42 -9.31 28.23 -3.66
C LEU A 42 -9.26 26.85 -3.01
N LYS A 43 -10.14 26.57 -2.05
CA LYS A 43 -10.18 25.29 -1.29
C LYS A 43 -10.23 24.09 -2.24
N SER A 44 -11.18 24.07 -3.17
CA SER A 44 -11.34 22.97 -4.13
C SER A 44 -10.09 22.78 -5.02
N ARG A 45 -9.46 23.87 -5.44
CA ARG A 45 -8.22 23.83 -6.23
C ARG A 45 -7.05 23.26 -5.42
N CYS A 46 -6.89 23.68 -4.16
CA CYS A 46 -5.87 23.15 -3.26
C CYS A 46 -6.08 21.67 -2.97
N GLU A 47 -7.32 21.24 -2.73
CA GLU A 47 -7.65 19.82 -2.52
C GLU A 47 -7.33 18.97 -3.76
N LYS A 48 -7.66 19.45 -4.97
CA LYS A 48 -7.32 18.75 -6.21
C LYS A 48 -5.81 18.65 -6.40
N SER A 49 -5.07 19.75 -6.15
CA SER A 49 -3.61 19.75 -6.24
C SER A 49 -2.97 18.80 -5.24
N ARG A 50 -3.47 18.80 -4.00
CA ARG A 50 -3.00 17.86 -2.96
C ARG A 50 -3.20 16.41 -3.37
N ARG A 51 -4.37 16.04 -3.90
CA ARG A 51 -4.63 14.66 -4.37
C ARG A 51 -3.65 14.26 -5.47
N LYS A 52 -3.42 15.13 -6.46
CA LYS A 52 -2.45 14.85 -7.54
C LYS A 52 -1.02 14.71 -7.03
N LEU A 53 -0.63 15.50 -6.03
CA LEU A 53 0.70 15.36 -5.42
C LEU A 53 0.86 14.04 -4.66
N VAL A 54 -0.17 13.61 -3.92
CA VAL A 54 -0.16 12.31 -3.23
C VAL A 54 -0.08 11.16 -4.25
N GLU A 55 -0.87 11.24 -5.33
CA GLU A 55 -0.83 10.25 -6.41
C GLU A 55 0.56 10.18 -7.07
N LEU A 56 1.14 11.33 -7.37
CA LEU A 56 2.50 11.41 -7.92
C LEU A 56 3.54 10.79 -6.98
N ASP A 57 3.46 11.10 -5.68
CA ASP A 57 4.36 10.55 -4.66
C ASP A 57 4.27 9.02 -4.58
N GLN A 58 3.05 8.48 -4.64
CA GLN A 58 2.82 7.03 -4.68
C GLN A 58 3.50 6.40 -5.91
N TRP A 59 3.30 6.95 -7.10
CA TRP A 59 3.91 6.43 -8.33
C TRP A 59 5.43 6.55 -8.32
N LEU A 60 5.98 7.64 -7.79
CA LEU A 60 7.42 7.81 -7.64
C LEU A 60 8.02 6.79 -6.66
N THR A 61 7.32 6.51 -5.57
CA THR A 61 7.76 5.53 -4.57
C THR A 61 7.75 4.12 -5.16
N ILE A 62 6.68 3.74 -5.85
CA ILE A 62 6.59 2.45 -6.57
C ILE A 62 7.70 2.34 -7.62
N GLY A 63 7.93 3.40 -8.40
CA GLY A 63 8.96 3.40 -9.43
C GLY A 63 10.39 3.29 -8.86
N ARG A 64 10.68 3.92 -7.73
CA ARG A 64 11.95 3.77 -7.03
C ARG A 64 12.13 2.35 -6.52
N TRP A 65 11.14 1.83 -5.82
CA TRP A 65 11.13 0.44 -5.34
C TRP A 65 11.34 -0.56 -6.49
N ALA A 66 10.58 -0.42 -7.58
CA ALA A 66 10.70 -1.30 -8.74
C ALA A 66 12.12 -1.31 -9.33
N ARG A 67 12.76 -0.13 -9.40
CA ARG A 67 14.15 0.00 -9.85
C ARG A 67 15.12 -0.69 -8.88
N ASP A 68 14.93 -0.49 -7.57
CA ASP A 68 15.85 -1.01 -6.55
C ASP A 68 15.81 -2.54 -6.49
N VAL A 69 14.64 -3.17 -6.72
CA VAL A 69 14.49 -4.63 -6.77
C VAL A 69 14.56 -5.21 -8.19
N ASN A 70 14.85 -4.39 -9.21
CA ASN A 70 14.84 -4.78 -10.62
C ASN A 70 13.52 -5.45 -11.05
N ALA A 71 12.39 -4.88 -10.60
CA ALA A 71 11.07 -5.35 -10.95
C ALA A 71 10.63 -4.84 -12.33
N VAL A 72 9.76 -5.60 -12.98
CA VAL A 72 9.15 -5.26 -14.28
C VAL A 72 7.63 -5.32 -14.20
N MET A 73 6.95 -4.58 -15.07
CA MET A 73 5.50 -4.71 -15.22
C MET A 73 5.18 -6.06 -15.85
N PRO A 74 4.33 -6.89 -15.22
CA PRO A 74 3.94 -8.17 -15.79
C PRO A 74 2.97 -7.99 -16.95
N GLU A 75 3.04 -8.91 -17.92
CA GLU A 75 2.00 -9.07 -18.92
C GLU A 75 0.84 -9.89 -18.32
N ILE A 76 -0.38 -9.33 -18.36
CA ILE A 76 -1.56 -10.06 -17.90
C ILE A 76 -2.13 -10.89 -19.05
N THR A 77 -2.29 -12.18 -18.78
CA THR A 77 -2.79 -13.17 -19.73
C THR A 77 -4.10 -13.79 -19.22
N ASP A 78 -4.74 -14.60 -20.03
CA ASP A 78 -5.99 -15.24 -19.60
C ASP A 78 -5.74 -16.37 -18.59
N HIS A 79 -4.68 -17.15 -18.78
CA HIS A 79 -4.38 -18.31 -17.95
C HIS A 79 -2.87 -18.54 -17.84
N GLY A 80 -2.46 -19.23 -16.78
CA GLY A 80 -1.11 -19.67 -16.55
C GLY A 80 -0.22 -18.64 -15.87
N ILE A 81 1.01 -19.04 -15.60
CA ILE A 81 2.03 -18.19 -15.00
C ILE A 81 3.39 -18.49 -15.64
N SER A 82 4.14 -17.47 -15.99
CA SER A 82 5.52 -17.58 -16.43
C SER A 82 6.33 -16.47 -15.80
N ILE A 83 7.40 -16.83 -15.10
CA ILE A 83 8.31 -15.91 -14.45
C ILE A 83 9.72 -16.25 -14.95
N LYS A 84 10.45 -15.25 -15.41
CA LYS A 84 11.85 -15.35 -15.80
C LYS A 84 12.72 -14.57 -14.84
N SER A 85 13.72 -15.23 -14.30
CA SER A 85 14.66 -14.67 -13.31
C SER A 85 13.94 -14.00 -12.14
N GLY A 86 12.93 -14.67 -11.58
CA GLY A 86 12.19 -14.22 -10.41
C GLY A 86 13.05 -14.22 -9.15
N ARG A 87 12.84 -13.26 -8.28
CA ARG A 87 13.51 -13.11 -6.97
C ARG A 87 12.51 -12.93 -5.87
N HIS A 88 12.77 -13.54 -4.73
CA HIS A 88 11.90 -13.42 -3.57
C HIS A 88 12.06 -12.05 -2.90
N LEU A 89 10.95 -11.38 -2.60
CA LEU A 89 10.96 -10.00 -2.07
C LEU A 89 11.51 -9.87 -0.65
N LEU A 90 11.34 -10.90 0.17
CA LEU A 90 11.63 -10.86 1.60
C LEU A 90 12.95 -11.54 1.98
N ILE A 91 13.75 -11.94 0.99
CA ILE A 91 15.07 -12.51 1.24
C ILE A 91 16.11 -11.46 0.89
N ASP A 92 16.86 -11.05 1.90
CA ASP A 92 17.97 -10.12 1.75
C ASP A 92 19.22 -10.82 1.18
N GLY A 93 20.02 -10.07 0.43
CA GLY A 93 21.30 -10.52 -0.09
C GLY A 93 21.23 -11.15 -1.48
N THR A 94 22.26 -11.95 -1.80
CA THR A 94 22.37 -12.57 -3.12
C THR A 94 21.42 -13.75 -3.23
N GLN A 95 20.53 -13.70 -4.20
CA GLN A 95 19.58 -14.77 -4.51
C GLN A 95 19.87 -15.30 -5.91
N ASP A 96 19.82 -16.61 -6.07
CA ASP A 96 19.77 -17.23 -7.38
C ASP A 96 18.38 -17.01 -8.00
N PRO A 97 18.30 -16.38 -9.17
CA PRO A 97 17.02 -16.12 -9.81
C PRO A 97 16.38 -17.41 -10.31
N VAL A 98 15.05 -17.50 -10.18
CA VAL A 98 14.30 -18.70 -10.55
C VAL A 98 13.45 -18.45 -11.79
N ASP A 99 13.50 -19.40 -12.73
CA ASP A 99 12.60 -19.47 -13.87
C ASP A 99 11.49 -20.48 -13.57
N TYR A 100 10.25 -20.09 -13.83
CA TYR A 100 9.09 -20.94 -13.64
C TYR A 100 8.03 -20.70 -14.70
N GLY A 101 7.38 -21.77 -15.15
CA GLY A 101 6.27 -21.69 -16.09
C GLY A 101 5.25 -22.80 -15.86
N LEU A 102 3.98 -22.43 -15.89
CA LEU A 102 2.84 -23.35 -15.78
C LEU A 102 1.69 -22.87 -16.66
N GLY A 103 1.02 -23.80 -17.32
CA GLY A 103 -0.11 -23.51 -18.18
C GLY A 103 0.27 -22.86 -19.51
N ASN A 104 -0.65 -22.16 -20.13
CA ASN A 104 -0.48 -21.57 -21.47
C ASN A 104 0.64 -20.52 -21.57
N CYS A 105 1.18 -20.06 -20.46
CA CYS A 105 2.29 -19.11 -20.42
C CYS A 105 3.67 -19.77 -20.40
N ALA A 106 3.72 -21.11 -20.28
CA ALA A 106 4.99 -21.83 -20.36
C ALA A 106 5.49 -21.87 -21.82
N ASP A 107 6.80 -21.67 -22.01
CA ASP A 107 7.44 -21.62 -23.35
C ASP A 107 7.23 -22.87 -24.21
N LYS A 108 6.71 -23.96 -23.64
CA LYS A 108 6.52 -25.26 -24.29
C LYS A 108 5.06 -25.58 -24.65
N GLY A 109 4.13 -24.64 -24.56
CA GLY A 109 2.73 -24.86 -24.91
C GLY A 109 2.02 -25.89 -24.02
N ASP A 110 2.55 -26.15 -22.85
CA ASP A 110 2.05 -27.14 -21.90
C ASP A 110 0.78 -26.62 -21.24
N ARG A 111 -0.35 -27.27 -21.49
CA ARG A 111 -1.66 -26.94 -20.87
C ARG A 111 -1.78 -27.50 -19.45
N GLN A 112 -0.68 -27.80 -18.79
CA GLN A 112 -0.70 -28.33 -17.44
C GLN A 112 -1.23 -27.27 -16.48
N SER A 113 -2.25 -27.62 -15.71
CA SER A 113 -2.82 -26.77 -14.65
C SER A 113 -2.35 -27.19 -13.25
N ILE A 114 -1.62 -28.28 -13.14
CA ILE A 114 -1.14 -28.82 -11.87
C ILE A 114 0.36 -29.06 -11.96
N ALA A 115 1.11 -28.62 -10.96
CA ALA A 115 2.52 -28.90 -10.81
C ALA A 115 2.81 -29.50 -9.43
N LEU A 116 3.61 -30.54 -9.40
CA LEU A 116 4.13 -31.15 -8.18
C LEU A 116 5.57 -30.72 -7.95
N LEU A 117 5.80 -29.97 -6.87
CA LEU A 117 7.14 -29.51 -6.50
C LEU A 117 7.74 -30.45 -5.46
N THR A 118 8.76 -31.20 -5.85
CA THR A 118 9.48 -32.15 -5.00
C THR A 118 10.92 -31.71 -4.78
N GLY A 119 11.55 -32.22 -3.70
CA GLY A 119 12.96 -31.91 -3.40
C GLY A 119 13.25 -31.88 -1.90
N ALA A 120 14.50 -31.66 -1.54
CA ALA A 120 14.94 -31.57 -0.14
C ALA A 120 14.23 -30.46 0.63
N ASN A 121 14.09 -30.59 1.95
CA ASN A 121 13.39 -29.60 2.77
C ASN A 121 14.06 -28.20 2.76
N SER A 122 15.38 -28.13 2.56
CA SER A 122 16.16 -26.89 2.41
C SER A 122 16.24 -26.37 0.96
N GLY A 123 15.54 -27.01 0.03
CA GLY A 123 15.66 -26.74 -1.42
C GLY A 123 14.83 -25.56 -1.94
N GLY A 124 14.37 -24.65 -1.09
CA GLY A 124 13.67 -23.44 -1.53
C GLY A 124 12.25 -23.64 -2.05
N LYS A 125 11.60 -24.79 -1.82
CA LYS A 125 10.23 -25.08 -2.29
C LYS A 125 9.19 -24.06 -1.79
N THR A 126 9.21 -23.76 -0.50
CA THR A 126 8.31 -22.78 0.11
C THR A 126 8.59 -21.38 -0.42
N THR A 127 9.87 -21.01 -0.51
CA THR A 127 10.31 -19.73 -1.08
C THR A 127 9.82 -19.53 -2.52
N MET A 128 9.85 -20.60 -3.32
CA MET A 128 9.34 -20.56 -4.68
C MET A 128 7.82 -20.37 -4.72
N LEU A 129 7.05 -21.08 -3.87
CA LEU A 129 5.61 -20.89 -3.77
C LEU A 129 5.25 -19.48 -3.31
N GLU A 130 5.98 -18.93 -2.34
CA GLU A 130 5.84 -17.55 -1.88
C GLU A 130 6.16 -16.54 -3.00
N LEU A 131 7.21 -16.77 -3.79
CA LEU A 131 7.53 -15.96 -4.95
C LEU A 131 6.37 -15.92 -5.95
N LEU A 132 5.79 -17.07 -6.28
CA LEU A 132 4.65 -17.17 -7.20
C LEU A 132 3.43 -16.42 -6.65
N ALA A 133 3.13 -16.58 -5.35
CA ALA A 133 2.04 -15.87 -4.70
C ALA A 133 2.27 -14.35 -4.72
N HIS A 134 3.48 -13.87 -4.35
CA HIS A 134 3.83 -12.45 -4.40
C HIS A 134 3.70 -11.87 -5.81
N CYS A 135 4.23 -12.55 -6.82
CA CYS A 135 4.11 -12.10 -8.20
C CYS A 135 2.65 -12.03 -8.66
N THR A 136 1.83 -13.01 -8.29
CA THR A 136 0.40 -13.02 -8.62
C THR A 136 -0.34 -11.87 -7.94
N ILE A 137 -0.12 -11.64 -6.65
CA ILE A 137 -0.74 -10.55 -5.90
C ILE A 137 -0.33 -9.19 -6.49
N LEU A 138 0.96 -8.95 -6.68
CA LEU A 138 1.47 -7.70 -7.23
C LEU A 138 0.91 -7.41 -8.63
N ALA A 139 0.87 -8.43 -9.49
CA ALA A 139 0.31 -8.30 -10.83
C ALA A 139 -1.16 -7.88 -10.82
N HIS A 140 -1.98 -8.48 -9.94
CA HIS A 140 -3.40 -8.13 -9.79
C HIS A 140 -3.62 -6.77 -9.12
N MET A 141 -2.64 -6.28 -8.36
CA MET A 141 -2.64 -4.90 -7.85
C MET A 141 -2.16 -3.89 -8.90
N GLY A 142 -1.75 -4.32 -10.10
CA GLY A 142 -1.18 -3.45 -11.13
C GLY A 142 0.22 -2.94 -10.80
N LEU A 143 0.96 -3.68 -9.97
CA LEU A 143 2.30 -3.33 -9.52
C LEU A 143 3.38 -4.14 -10.28
N PRO A 144 4.62 -3.61 -10.36
CA PRO A 144 5.75 -4.37 -10.89
C PRO A 144 6.04 -5.62 -10.05
N VAL A 145 6.56 -6.67 -10.68
CA VAL A 145 6.95 -7.93 -10.05
C VAL A 145 8.46 -8.11 -10.09
N PRO A 146 9.08 -8.73 -9.07
CA PRO A 146 10.53 -8.88 -8.95
C PRO A 146 11.07 -9.98 -9.88
N ALA A 147 11.06 -9.72 -11.17
CA ALA A 147 11.51 -10.64 -12.23
C ALA A 147 12.06 -9.86 -13.42
N LYS A 148 12.79 -10.51 -14.32
CA LYS A 148 13.20 -9.92 -15.60
C LYS A 148 12.07 -9.89 -16.62
N ALA A 149 11.16 -10.86 -16.58
CA ALA A 149 9.93 -10.89 -17.35
C ALA A 149 8.91 -11.75 -16.62
N ALA A 150 7.62 -11.38 -16.71
CA ALA A 150 6.54 -12.15 -16.10
C ALA A 150 5.28 -12.08 -16.96
N LYS A 151 4.60 -13.21 -17.07
CA LYS A 151 3.26 -13.34 -17.62
C LYS A 151 2.38 -14.00 -16.56
N ILE A 152 1.32 -13.35 -16.17
CA ILE A 152 0.48 -13.77 -15.06
C ILE A 152 -0.95 -13.87 -15.56
N GLY A 153 -1.53 -15.06 -15.43
CA GLY A 153 -2.94 -15.30 -15.75
C GLY A 153 -3.87 -14.61 -14.77
N ARG A 154 -5.04 -14.23 -15.25
CA ARG A 154 -6.09 -13.69 -14.39
C ARG A 154 -6.60 -14.79 -13.46
N VAL A 155 -6.67 -14.49 -12.17
CA VAL A 155 -7.26 -15.38 -11.15
C VAL A 155 -8.34 -14.64 -10.38
N GLU A 156 -9.43 -15.32 -10.07
CA GLU A 156 -10.51 -14.78 -9.26
C GLU A 156 -10.16 -14.86 -7.77
N SER A 157 -9.42 -15.91 -7.39
CA SER A 157 -8.99 -16.11 -6.00
C SER A 157 -7.61 -16.78 -5.98
N LEU A 158 -6.84 -16.50 -4.93
CA LEU A 158 -5.56 -17.12 -4.62
C LEU A 158 -5.63 -17.74 -3.22
N HIS A 159 -5.54 -19.06 -3.14
CA HIS A 159 -5.55 -19.79 -1.88
C HIS A 159 -4.16 -20.37 -1.61
N VAL A 160 -3.60 -20.04 -0.46
CA VAL A 160 -2.30 -20.53 -0.01
C VAL A 160 -2.53 -21.38 1.24
N LEU A 161 -2.37 -22.69 1.10
CA LEU A 161 -2.47 -23.62 2.22
C LEU A 161 -1.07 -23.87 2.79
N ALA A 162 -0.80 -23.31 3.97
CA ALA A 162 0.42 -23.57 4.69
C ALA A 162 0.25 -24.81 5.58
N LYS A 163 1.26 -25.66 5.62
CA LYS A 163 1.30 -26.77 6.57
C LYS A 163 1.30 -26.20 7.99
N ALA A 164 0.25 -26.48 8.78
CA ALA A 164 0.24 -26.13 10.19
C ALA A 164 1.45 -26.77 10.86
N GLY A 165 2.34 -25.95 11.44
CA GLY A 165 3.51 -26.43 12.17
C GLY A 165 3.08 -27.21 13.40
N GLY A 166 3.31 -28.51 13.39
CA GLY A 166 3.07 -29.42 14.51
C GLY A 166 2.83 -30.83 14.02
N THR A 167 3.61 -31.74 14.55
CA THR A 167 3.50 -33.21 14.54
C THR A 167 2.81 -33.87 13.34
N GLN A 168 3.54 -34.72 12.66
CA GLN A 168 3.05 -35.63 11.63
C GLN A 168 1.93 -36.56 12.22
N SER A 169 0.71 -36.04 12.25
CA SER A 169 -0.46 -36.91 12.50
C SER A 169 -1.11 -37.22 11.15
N ALA A 170 -1.58 -38.45 11.02
CA ALA A 170 -2.28 -38.92 9.82
C ALA A 170 -3.48 -38.03 9.42
N GLY A 171 -4.01 -37.23 10.35
CA GLY A 171 -5.09 -36.28 10.09
C GLY A 171 -4.69 -34.94 9.39
N ALA A 172 -3.39 -34.62 9.23
CA ALA A 172 -3.00 -33.37 8.62
C ALA A 172 -3.33 -33.32 7.11
N LEU A 173 -3.21 -34.43 6.41
CA LEU A 173 -3.61 -34.55 5.00
C LEU A 173 -5.12 -34.47 4.84
N GLU A 174 -5.87 -35.12 5.71
CA GLU A 174 -7.34 -35.09 5.72
C GLU A 174 -7.88 -33.69 5.98
N GLN A 175 -7.32 -32.96 6.96
CA GLN A 175 -7.66 -31.56 7.20
C GLN A 175 -7.36 -30.65 5.99
N THR A 176 -6.24 -30.87 5.32
CA THR A 176 -5.89 -30.10 4.11
C THR A 176 -6.86 -30.41 2.97
N LEU A 177 -7.28 -31.69 2.82
CA LEU A 177 -8.27 -32.07 1.80
C LEU A 177 -9.66 -31.51 2.11
N LEU A 178 -10.07 -31.47 3.38
CA LEU A 178 -11.32 -30.83 3.80
C LEU A 178 -11.32 -29.33 3.52
N GLN A 179 -10.22 -28.64 3.83
CA GLN A 179 -10.06 -27.22 3.49
C GLN A 179 -10.10 -26.94 1.97
N LEU A 180 -9.56 -27.87 1.17
CA LEU A 180 -9.66 -27.77 -0.29
C LEU A 180 -11.06 -28.02 -0.83
N ALA A 181 -11.88 -28.80 -0.12
CA ALA A 181 -13.26 -29.10 -0.51
C ALA A 181 -14.24 -27.95 -0.16
N GLU A 182 -13.84 -27.04 0.73
CA GLU A 182 -14.63 -25.85 1.14
C GLU A 182 -14.36 -24.62 0.23
N VAL A 183 -13.41 -24.70 -0.69
CA VAL A 183 -13.01 -23.65 -1.63
C VAL A 183 -13.63 -23.87 -3.00
#